data_adf20c1f873288e54cc4448efc4871d2
#
_entry.id   adf20c1f873288e54cc4448efc4871d2
#
_cell.length_a   1.000
_cell.length_b   1.000
_cell.length_c   1.000
_cell.angle_alpha   90.00
_cell.angle_beta   90.00
_cell.angle_gamma   90.00
#
_symmetry.space_group_name_H-M   'P 1'
#
loop_
_entity.id
_entity.type
_entity.pdbx_description
1 polymer ?
#
loop_
_entity_poly.entity_id
_entity_poly.type
_entity_poly.pdbx_seq_one_letter_code
_entity_poly.pdbx_strand_id
1 'polypeptide(L)'
;MARDTDGEGHFRSVADFAARRWNVRLRCPQCRHERVVSGGALWFLFHKRRWRDDLAQAPRRLWCSRCWISTRVKYIPRFERTRDAPTGDDLPAPDDATWKALIKRYRD
;
A
#
# COMPACT_ATOMS: atom_id res chain seq x y z
N MET A 1 -2.66 10.24 22.51
CA MET A 1 -2.85 9.78 22.07
C MET A 1 -3.14 8.96 21.72
N ALA A 2 -3.16 8.85 21.75
CA ALA A 2 -3.38 8.05 21.37
C ALA A 2 -3.80 7.69 20.77
N ARG A 3 -3.97 7.79 20.51
CA ARG A 3 -4.33 7.39 19.96
C ARG A 3 -4.74 7.04 19.03
N ASP A 4 -4.61 7.36 18.59
CA ASP A 4 -5.02 7.12 17.60
C ASP A 4 -5.28 6.20 17.22
N THR A 5 -5.29 6.04 17.66
CA THR A 5 -5.36 5.16 17.41
C THR A 5 -5.96 4.27 17.36
N ASP A 6 -6.54 4.52 17.80
CA ASP A 6 -6.91 3.46 18.02
C ASP A 6 -7.68 2.54 17.15
N GLY A 7 -8.85 2.55 16.81
CA GLY A 7 -9.50 1.73 15.85
C GLY A 7 -8.80 1.77 14.52
N GLU A 8 -8.10 2.85 14.30
CA GLU A 8 -7.28 3.03 13.11
C GLU A 8 -5.82 2.77 13.40
N GLY A 9 -5.51 2.42 14.63
CA GLY A 9 -4.15 2.44 15.07
C GLY A 9 -3.25 1.41 14.46
N HIS A 10 -3.76 0.22 14.22
CA HIS A 10 -2.92 -0.86 13.75
C HIS A 10 -3.30 -1.34 12.38
N PHE A 11 -2.41 -1.11 11.44
CA PHE A 11 -2.50 -1.69 10.12
C PHE A 11 -1.44 -2.78 10.06
N ARG A 12 -1.85 -4.00 9.73
CA ARG A 12 -0.97 -5.14 9.70
C ARG A 12 -0.70 -5.64 8.29
N SER A 13 -1.55 -5.22 7.36
CA SER A 13 -1.47 -5.73 6.00
C SER A 13 -1.93 -4.66 5.02
N VAL A 14 -1.61 -4.87 3.74
CA VAL A 14 -2.12 -4.00 2.69
C VAL A 14 -3.64 -4.08 2.63
N ALA A 15 -4.22 -5.24 2.96
CA ALA A 15 -5.67 -5.38 3.03
C ALA A 15 -6.30 -4.39 4.01
N ASP A 16 -5.62 -4.07 5.09
CA ASP A 16 -6.13 -3.09 6.06
C ASP A 16 -6.28 -1.71 5.41
N PHE A 17 -5.32 -1.29 4.60
CA PHE A 17 -5.44 -0.03 3.89
C PHE A 17 -6.65 -0.06 2.95
N ALA A 18 -6.77 -1.15 2.19
CA ALA A 18 -7.86 -1.28 1.23
C ALA A 18 -9.22 -1.27 1.91
N ALA A 19 -9.39 -2.11 2.93
CA ALA A 19 -10.69 -2.27 3.57
C ALA A 19 -11.12 -1.04 4.34
N ARG A 20 -10.17 -0.31 4.91
CA ARG A 20 -10.47 0.91 5.68
C ARG A 20 -10.42 2.16 4.83
N ARG A 21 -10.21 2.00 3.52
CA ARG A 21 -10.23 3.09 2.54
C ARG A 21 -9.17 4.14 2.77
N TRP A 22 -7.99 3.70 3.19
CA TRP A 22 -6.82 4.56 3.26
C TRP A 22 -5.96 4.33 2.04
N ASN A 23 -5.30 5.38 1.60
CA ASN A 23 -4.29 5.27 0.55
C ASN A 23 -2.91 5.08 1.20
N VAL A 24 -1.93 4.74 0.39
CA VAL A 24 -0.59 4.44 0.87
C VAL A 24 0.37 5.45 0.27
N ARG A 25 1.09 6.17 1.14
CA ARG A 25 2.19 7.00 0.69
C ARG A 25 3.46 6.18 0.74
N LEU A 26 4.10 6.06 -0.40
CA LEU A 26 5.37 5.36 -0.53
C LEU A 26 6.48 6.41 -0.54
N ARG A 27 7.36 6.36 0.43
CA ARG A 27 8.46 7.31 0.54
C ARG A 27 9.79 6.59 0.50
N CYS A 28 10.65 6.99 -0.42
CA CYS A 28 11.99 6.43 -0.49
C CYS A 28 12.85 7.00 0.63
N PRO A 29 13.50 6.15 1.44
CA PRO A 29 14.34 6.65 2.53
C PRO A 29 15.63 7.29 2.03
N GLN A 30 16.03 7.03 0.77
CA GLN A 30 17.28 7.53 0.23
C GLN A 30 17.10 8.88 -0.47
N CYS A 31 16.20 8.96 -1.44
CA CYS A 31 16.04 10.18 -2.22
C CYS A 31 14.80 11.00 -1.81
N ARG A 32 14.02 10.47 -0.89
CA ARG A 32 12.82 11.10 -0.35
C ARG A 32 11.70 11.33 -1.37
N HIS A 33 11.80 10.69 -2.52
CA HIS A 33 10.72 10.73 -3.49
C HIS A 33 9.47 10.09 -2.88
N GLU A 34 8.33 10.70 -3.08
CA GLU A 34 7.06 10.22 -2.56
C GLU A 34 6.08 9.95 -3.68
N ARG A 35 5.26 8.95 -3.46
CA ARG A 35 4.17 8.63 -4.37
C ARG A 35 3.02 8.13 -3.53
N VAL A 36 1.81 8.54 -3.87
CA VAL A 36 0.60 8.04 -3.20
C VAL A 36 -0.10 7.09 -4.14
N VAL A 37 -0.43 5.89 -3.65
CA VAL A 37 -1.17 4.90 -4.42
C VAL A 37 -2.44 4.55 -3.68
N SER A 38 -3.47 4.15 -4.43
CA SER A 38 -4.72 3.70 -3.84
C SER A 38 -4.47 2.43 -3.02
N GLY A 39 -4.98 2.40 -1.80
CA GLY A 39 -4.85 1.20 -0.97
C GLY A 39 -5.52 -0.01 -1.61
N GLY A 40 -6.70 0.21 -2.20
CA GLY A 40 -7.40 -0.87 -2.88
C GLY A 40 -6.63 -1.40 -4.08
N ALA A 41 -6.07 -0.50 -4.88
CA ALA A 41 -5.31 -0.90 -6.06
C ALA A 41 -4.01 -1.62 -5.66
N LEU A 42 -3.35 -1.15 -4.63
CA LEU A 42 -2.13 -1.81 -4.15
C LEU A 42 -2.44 -3.21 -3.63
N TRP A 43 -3.52 -3.33 -2.85
CA TRP A 43 -3.95 -4.65 -2.37
C TRP A 43 -4.25 -5.58 -3.54
N PHE A 44 -4.93 -5.07 -4.57
CA PHE A 44 -5.29 -5.88 -5.73
C PHE A 44 -4.04 -6.39 -6.46
N LEU A 45 -3.02 -5.56 -6.57
CA LEU A 45 -1.75 -5.99 -7.14
C LEU A 45 -1.15 -7.16 -6.37
N PHE A 46 -1.10 -7.04 -5.05
CA PHE A 46 -0.57 -8.12 -4.20
C PHE A 46 -1.42 -9.38 -4.32
N HIS A 47 -2.73 -9.21 -4.36
CA HIS A 47 -3.67 -10.31 -4.50
C HIS A 47 -3.45 -11.07 -5.82
N LYS A 48 -3.35 -10.35 -6.93
CA LYS A 48 -3.14 -10.95 -8.24
C LYS A 48 -1.80 -11.68 -8.34
N ARG A 49 -0.77 -11.11 -7.70
CA ARG A 49 0.56 -11.70 -7.73
C ARG A 49 0.76 -12.77 -6.67
N ARG A 50 -0.24 -12.94 -5.80
CA ARG A 50 -0.17 -13.87 -4.67
C ARG A 50 1.01 -13.59 -3.77
N TRP A 51 1.32 -12.33 -3.60
CA TRP A 51 2.36 -11.89 -2.69
C TRP A 51 1.78 -11.77 -1.29
N ARG A 52 2.62 -12.04 -0.29
CA ARG A 52 2.23 -11.77 1.08
C ARG A 52 2.06 -10.28 1.27
N ASP A 53 0.96 -9.90 1.89
CA ASP A 53 0.66 -8.47 2.06
C ASP A 53 0.81 -7.99 3.50
N ASP A 54 1.35 -8.82 4.40
CA ASP A 54 1.65 -8.36 5.74
C ASP A 54 2.72 -7.26 5.66
N LEU A 55 2.59 -6.24 6.50
CA LEU A 55 3.44 -5.06 6.38
C LEU A 55 4.91 -5.33 6.71
N ALA A 56 5.19 -6.47 7.33
CA ALA A 56 6.58 -6.86 7.53
C ALA A 56 7.26 -7.26 6.22
N GLN A 57 6.49 -7.77 5.24
CA GLN A 57 7.02 -8.27 3.97
C GLN A 57 6.64 -7.42 2.78
N ALA A 58 5.46 -6.80 2.81
CA ALA A 58 4.93 -6.12 1.63
C ALA A 58 5.88 -5.06 1.05
N PRO A 59 6.51 -4.19 1.86
CA PRO A 59 7.38 -3.18 1.27
C PRO A 59 8.55 -3.77 0.49
N ARG A 60 8.96 -4.99 0.81
CA ARG A 60 10.10 -5.64 0.16
C ARG A 60 9.81 -6.03 -1.29
N ARG A 61 8.55 -5.97 -1.69
CA ARG A 61 8.17 -6.24 -3.09
C ARG A 61 8.27 -5.01 -3.97
N LEU A 62 8.57 -3.86 -3.38
CA LEU A 62 8.59 -2.59 -4.10
C LEU A 62 9.95 -1.93 -3.92
N TRP A 63 10.27 -1.01 -4.82
CA TRP A 63 11.48 -0.22 -4.70
C TRP A 63 11.27 1.13 -5.37
N CYS A 64 12.13 2.09 -5.01
CA CYS A 64 12.06 3.41 -5.59
C CYS A 64 12.55 3.38 -7.03
N SER A 65 11.66 3.72 -7.96
CA SER A 65 12.01 3.70 -9.38
C SER A 65 13.06 4.75 -9.73
N ARG A 66 13.03 5.91 -9.06
CA ARG A 66 14.01 6.96 -9.33
C ARG A 66 15.41 6.51 -8.97
N CYS A 67 15.56 5.90 -7.80
CA CYS A 67 16.87 5.38 -7.39
C CYS A 67 17.31 4.24 -8.28
N TRP A 68 16.39 3.37 -8.68
CA TRP A 68 16.73 2.27 -9.58
C TRP A 68 17.26 2.79 -10.92
N ILE A 69 16.60 3.81 -11.48
CA ILE A 69 17.03 4.38 -12.75
C ILE A 69 18.39 5.06 -12.61
N SER A 70 18.62 5.80 -11.54
CA SER A 70 19.84 6.60 -11.41
C SER A 70 21.03 5.80 -10.85
N THR A 71 20.79 4.84 -9.96
CA THR A 71 21.90 4.16 -9.28
C THR A 71 21.86 2.65 -9.40
N ARG A 72 20.77 2.09 -9.93
CA ARG A 72 20.54 0.64 -10.00
C ARG A 72 20.51 -0.03 -8.64
N VAL A 73 20.21 0.74 -7.60
CA VAL A 73 20.04 0.21 -6.25
C VAL A 73 18.56 0.22 -5.90
N LYS A 74 18.08 -0.87 -5.33
CA LYS A 74 16.67 -1.00 -4.93
C LYS A 74 16.54 -0.58 -3.48
N TYR A 75 15.98 0.61 -3.26
CA TYR A 75 15.68 1.08 -1.92
C TYR A 75 14.21 0.80 -1.63
N ILE A 76 13.97 0.11 -0.52
CA ILE A 76 12.63 -0.29 -0.11
C ILE A 76 11.90 0.92 0.43
N PRO A 77 10.73 1.27 -0.13
CA PRO A 77 10.00 2.44 0.35
C PRO A 77 9.36 2.18 1.71
N ARG A 78 9.10 3.26 2.43
CA ARG A 78 8.31 3.21 3.64
C ARG A 78 6.85 3.40 3.28
N PHE A 79 5.98 2.65 3.94
CA PHE A 79 4.55 2.75 3.76
C PHE A 79 3.98 3.63 4.86
N GLU A 80 3.22 4.65 4.47
CA GLU A 80 2.50 5.50 5.41
C GLU A 80 1.06 5.59 4.94
N ARG A 81 0.13 5.57 5.88
CA ARG A 81 -1.27 5.77 5.49
C ARG A 81 -1.52 7.25 5.26
N THR A 82 -2.38 7.53 4.29
CA THR A 82 -2.73 8.89 3.95
C THR A 82 -4.11 8.93 3.30
N ARG A 83 -4.76 10.08 3.43
CA ARG A 83 -6.02 10.32 2.72
C ARG A 83 -5.80 11.13 1.46
N ASP A 84 -4.55 11.49 1.17
CA ASP A 84 -4.26 12.24 -0.06
C ASP A 84 -4.62 11.39 -1.28
N ALA A 85 -4.98 12.08 -2.35
CA ALA A 85 -5.31 11.42 -3.61
C ALA A 85 -4.07 10.75 -4.20
N PRO A 86 -4.27 9.61 -4.91
CA PRO A 86 -3.16 8.98 -5.61
C PRO A 86 -2.50 9.91 -6.60
N THR A 87 -1.18 9.75 -6.76
CA THR A 87 -0.38 10.56 -7.68
C THR A 87 0.14 9.68 -8.80
N GLY A 88 0.29 10.27 -9.99
CA GLY A 88 0.88 9.57 -11.13
C GLY A 88 -0.04 8.50 -11.70
N ASP A 89 0.56 7.56 -12.41
CA ASP A 89 -0.19 6.49 -13.03
C ASP A 89 -0.74 5.54 -12.00
N ASP A 90 -2.00 5.19 -12.17
CA ASP A 90 -2.67 4.37 -11.19
C ASP A 90 -2.47 2.90 -11.48
N LEU A 91 -2.40 2.14 -10.41
CA LEU A 91 -2.51 0.70 -10.51
C LEU A 91 -3.96 0.35 -10.84
N PRO A 92 -4.19 -0.77 -11.52
CA PRO A 92 -5.57 -1.21 -11.79
C PRO A 92 -6.35 -1.41 -10.50
N ALA A 93 -7.57 -0.88 -10.48
CA ALA A 93 -8.46 -1.06 -9.34
C ALA A 93 -9.02 -2.49 -9.33
N PRO A 94 -9.37 -3.02 -8.16
CA PRO A 94 -10.01 -4.33 -8.09
C PRO A 94 -11.38 -4.29 -8.74
N ASP A 95 -11.78 -5.40 -9.33
CA ASP A 95 -13.14 -5.51 -9.84
C ASP A 95 -14.12 -5.69 -8.68
N ASP A 96 -15.41 -5.53 -8.97
CA ASP A 96 -16.44 -5.59 -7.94
C ASP A 96 -16.44 -6.89 -7.18
N ALA A 97 -16.32 -8.00 -7.87
CA ALA A 97 -16.38 -9.30 -7.23
C ALA A 97 -15.21 -9.49 -6.26
N THR A 98 -14.02 -9.13 -6.70
CA THR A 98 -12.82 -9.25 -5.86
C THR A 98 -12.91 -8.32 -4.65
N TRP A 99 -13.40 -7.10 -4.89
CA TRP A 99 -13.55 -6.12 -3.81
C TRP A 99 -14.56 -6.60 -2.77
N LYS A 100 -15.71 -7.10 -3.22
CA LYS A 100 -16.73 -7.60 -2.32
C LYS A 100 -16.23 -8.80 -1.51
N ALA A 101 -15.44 -9.66 -2.14
CA ALA A 101 -14.87 -10.80 -1.43
C ALA A 101 -13.90 -10.35 -0.34
N LEU A 102 -13.09 -9.32 -0.59
CA LEU A 102 -12.20 -8.77 0.41
C LEU A 102 -13.00 -8.22 1.59
N ILE A 103 -14.00 -7.39 1.31
CA ILE A 103 -14.77 -6.75 2.37
C ILE A 103 -15.49 -7.78 3.21
N LYS A 104 -16.08 -8.78 2.57
CA LYS A 104 -16.76 -9.85 3.30
C LYS A 104 -15.81 -10.59 4.23
N ARG A 105 -14.65 -10.97 3.70
CA ARG A 105 -13.66 -11.71 4.47
C ARG A 105 -13.10 -10.86 5.60
N TYR A 106 -12.94 -9.57 5.36
CA TYR A 106 -12.40 -8.66 6.35
C TYR A 106 -13.32 -8.49 7.53
N ARG A 107 -14.64 -8.53 7.29
CA ARG A 107 -15.64 -8.40 8.36
C ARG A 107 -15.77 -9.67 9.19
N ASP A 108 -15.45 -10.80 8.60
CA ASP A 108 -15.51 -12.06 9.28
C ASP A 108 -14.28 -12.27 10.16
#